data_564256408fd2ec98c41cf641897d7ed5
#
_entry.id   564256408fd2ec98c41cf641897d7ed5
#
_cell.length_a   1.000
_cell.length_b   1.000
_cell.length_c   1.000
_cell.angle_alpha   90.00
_cell.angle_beta   90.00
_cell.angle_gamma   90.00
#
_symmetry.space_group_name_H-M   'P 1'
#
loop_
_entity.id
_entity.type
_entity.pdbx_description
1 polymer ?
#
loop_
_entity_poly.entity_id
_entity_poly.type
_entity_poly.pdbx_seq_one_letter_code
_entity_poly.pdbx_strand_id
1 'polypeptide(L)'
;MFGMDTTGLASGNSYHEATVHALYEIMERHGMATAEPGSTLFHVPLEDVARSDCAELVEMIHQAGSEVQVARIDTWDGFYCFAAELTSPMLEVPFSGSGLHHDPNVALSRAITEAAQSRLTAISGAREDLPSAIYHRFARVHSYAAVHRSMQSMPDAEPTAWHIDYTNSLGELLATAATAVTKRSGTEPLAVVCEFADACVPVVKVIAPGLSASIASPMRTPLQEHQ
;
A
#
# COMPACT_ATOMS: atom_id res chain seq x y z
N MET A 1 -9.66 -12.42 -21.45
CA MET A 1 -10.61 -11.34 -21.07
C MET A 1 -9.81 -10.37 -20.20
N PHE A 2 -9.59 -9.14 -20.64
CA PHE A 2 -8.90 -8.14 -19.84
C PHE A 2 -9.86 -7.69 -18.72
N GLY A 3 -9.44 -7.88 -17.46
CA GLY A 3 -10.19 -7.34 -16.33
C GLY A 3 -10.18 -5.81 -16.39
N MET A 4 -11.32 -5.19 -16.30
CA MET A 4 -11.43 -3.73 -16.16
C MET A 4 -11.24 -3.39 -14.70
N ASP A 5 -9.99 -3.14 -14.29
CA ASP A 5 -9.66 -2.58 -12.99
C ASP A 5 -9.02 -1.20 -13.12
N THR A 6 -8.92 -0.48 -12.04
CA THR A 6 -8.32 0.86 -11.98
C THR A 6 -6.81 0.85 -11.81
N THR A 7 -6.18 -0.31 -11.67
CA THR A 7 -4.72 -0.44 -11.46
C THR A 7 -3.95 0.27 -12.56
N GLY A 8 -3.09 1.22 -12.18
CA GLY A 8 -2.33 2.04 -13.11
C GLY A 8 -3.12 3.17 -13.77
N LEU A 9 -4.32 3.52 -13.27
CA LEU A 9 -5.06 4.71 -13.69
C LEU A 9 -4.76 5.84 -12.70
N ALA A 10 -4.09 6.88 -13.17
CA ALA A 10 -3.71 7.99 -12.32
C ALA A 10 -3.84 9.34 -13.02
N SER A 11 -3.95 10.38 -12.22
CA SER A 11 -3.91 11.77 -12.64
C SER A 11 -2.74 12.51 -11.98
N GLY A 12 -2.37 13.66 -12.50
CA GLY A 12 -1.33 14.50 -11.95
C GLY A 12 -1.36 15.88 -12.58
N ASN A 13 -0.47 16.78 -12.11
CA ASN A 13 -0.32 18.11 -12.68
C ASN A 13 0.37 18.10 -14.06
N SER A 14 1.03 16.98 -14.38
CA SER A 14 1.65 16.72 -15.67
C SER A 14 1.49 15.24 -16.06
N TYR A 15 1.65 14.92 -17.35
CA TYR A 15 1.65 13.53 -17.82
C TYR A 15 2.77 12.70 -17.20
N HIS A 16 3.93 13.30 -16.93
CA HIS A 16 5.02 12.60 -16.22
C HIS A 16 4.62 12.23 -14.80
N GLU A 17 4.04 13.15 -14.06
CA GLU A 17 3.58 12.92 -12.69
C GLU A 17 2.48 11.84 -12.65
N ALA A 18 1.46 11.98 -13.51
CA ALA A 18 0.41 10.97 -13.62
C ALA A 18 0.98 9.58 -13.96
N THR A 19 1.98 9.50 -14.86
CA THR A 19 2.60 8.23 -15.23
C THR A 19 3.43 7.65 -14.08
N VAL A 20 4.16 8.47 -13.33
CA VAL A 20 4.90 8.02 -12.13
C VAL A 20 3.94 7.47 -11.09
N HIS A 21 2.84 8.17 -10.79
CA HIS A 21 1.83 7.69 -9.85
C HIS A 21 1.20 6.37 -10.30
N ALA A 22 0.90 6.24 -11.59
CA ALA A 22 0.36 5.00 -12.16
C ALA A 22 1.33 3.82 -12.04
N LEU A 23 2.63 4.06 -12.30
CA LEU A 23 3.67 3.04 -12.11
C LEU A 23 3.82 2.65 -10.64
N TYR A 24 3.81 3.62 -9.72
CA TYR A 24 3.91 3.35 -8.28
C TYR A 24 2.73 2.51 -7.80
N GLU A 25 1.51 2.78 -8.24
CA GLU A 25 0.36 1.95 -7.91
C GLU A 25 0.52 0.50 -8.41
N ILE A 26 0.98 0.32 -9.64
CA ILE A 26 1.24 -1.01 -10.20
C ILE A 26 2.30 -1.76 -9.41
N MET A 27 3.39 -1.07 -9.07
CA MET A 27 4.50 -1.63 -8.29
C MET A 27 4.05 -1.98 -6.87
N GLU A 28 3.28 -1.12 -6.22
CA GLU A 28 2.68 -1.33 -4.91
C GLU A 28 1.80 -2.59 -4.90
N ARG A 29 0.86 -2.65 -5.82
CA ARG A 29 -0.06 -3.79 -5.94
C ARG A 29 0.66 -5.10 -6.22
N HIS A 30 1.70 -5.07 -7.06
CA HIS A 30 2.52 -6.25 -7.30
C HIS A 30 3.28 -6.68 -6.04
N GLY A 31 3.91 -5.74 -5.34
CA GLY A 31 4.58 -5.99 -4.06
C GLY A 31 3.64 -6.63 -3.05
N MET A 32 2.45 -6.05 -2.87
CA MET A 32 1.42 -6.58 -1.99
C MET A 32 0.95 -7.99 -2.39
N ALA A 33 0.81 -8.25 -3.68
CA ALA A 33 0.35 -9.53 -4.21
C ALA A 33 1.39 -10.67 -4.09
N THR A 34 2.67 -10.31 -4.03
CA THR A 34 3.80 -11.26 -4.00
C THR A 34 4.57 -11.25 -2.68
N ALA A 35 4.08 -10.53 -1.68
CA ALA A 35 4.72 -10.43 -0.37
C ALA A 35 4.70 -11.77 0.37
N GLU A 36 5.86 -12.21 0.85
CA GLU A 36 6.05 -13.45 1.58
C GLU A 36 6.74 -13.17 2.91
N PRO A 37 6.14 -13.56 4.07
CA PRO A 37 6.74 -13.36 5.39
C PRO A 37 8.15 -13.96 5.49
N GLY A 38 9.10 -13.14 5.97
CA GLY A 38 10.50 -13.54 6.15
C GLY A 38 11.32 -13.68 4.87
N SER A 39 10.72 -13.39 3.71
CA SER A 39 11.42 -13.35 2.41
C SER A 39 11.38 -11.95 1.81
N THR A 40 10.20 -11.40 1.64
CA THR A 40 9.97 -10.05 1.11
C THR A 40 9.08 -9.19 2.00
N LEU A 41 8.50 -9.73 3.06
CA LEU A 41 7.65 -9.04 4.02
C LEU A 41 8.27 -9.13 5.42
N PHE A 42 8.57 -7.98 6.01
CA PHE A 42 9.24 -7.83 7.29
C PHE A 42 8.49 -6.86 8.19
N HIS A 43 8.47 -7.15 9.49
CA HIS A 43 7.93 -6.22 10.49
C HIS A 43 8.82 -4.99 10.62
N VAL A 44 8.23 -3.80 10.75
CA VAL A 44 8.96 -2.56 11.05
C VAL A 44 8.69 -2.18 12.50
N PRO A 45 9.70 -2.26 13.39
CA PRO A 45 9.55 -1.86 14.77
C PRO A 45 9.11 -0.40 14.92
N LEU A 46 8.25 -0.11 15.90
CA LEU A 46 7.77 1.26 16.14
C LEU A 46 8.91 2.22 16.51
N GLU A 47 10.01 1.72 17.08
CA GLU A 47 11.22 2.51 17.34
C GLU A 47 11.89 2.96 16.03
N ASP A 48 11.77 2.19 14.96
CA ASP A 48 12.22 2.60 13.63
C ASP A 48 11.26 3.63 13.03
N VAL A 49 9.95 3.38 13.11
CA VAL A 49 8.92 4.32 12.68
C VAL A 49 9.03 5.68 13.39
N ALA A 50 9.38 5.68 14.68
CA ALA A 50 9.58 6.91 15.46
C ALA A 50 10.70 7.81 14.95
N ARG A 51 11.58 7.31 14.07
CA ARG A 51 12.64 8.09 13.41
C ARG A 51 12.20 8.69 12.07
N SER A 52 11.01 8.34 11.60
CA SER A 52 10.41 8.86 10.37
C SER A 52 9.63 10.15 10.62
N ASP A 53 9.30 10.85 9.54
CA ASP A 53 8.40 12.01 9.59
C ASP A 53 6.95 11.62 9.95
N CYS A 54 6.64 10.31 10.02
CA CYS A 54 5.33 9.79 10.38
C CYS A 54 5.14 9.56 11.89
N ALA A 55 6.14 9.86 12.73
CA ALA A 55 6.05 9.66 14.17
C ALA A 55 4.82 10.34 14.79
N GLU A 56 4.52 11.57 14.37
CA GLU A 56 3.35 12.33 14.85
C GLU A 56 2.02 11.66 14.42
N LEU A 57 1.93 11.10 13.22
CA LEU A 57 0.75 10.35 12.76
C LEU A 57 0.50 9.13 13.64
N VAL A 58 1.54 8.40 14.01
CA VAL A 58 1.44 7.23 14.88
C VAL A 58 0.97 7.65 16.27
N GLU A 59 1.51 8.72 16.80
CA GLU A 59 1.08 9.26 18.11
C GLU A 59 -0.40 9.70 18.10
N MET A 60 -0.87 10.35 17.04
CA MET A 60 -2.28 10.71 16.87
C MET A 60 -3.19 9.48 16.86
N ILE A 61 -2.76 8.36 16.22
CA ILE A 61 -3.49 7.10 16.22
C ILE A 61 -3.58 6.52 17.64
N HIS A 62 -2.49 6.51 18.37
CA HIS A 62 -2.44 6.04 19.76
C HIS A 62 -3.34 6.89 20.67
N GLN A 63 -3.30 8.22 20.55
CA GLN A 63 -4.18 9.13 21.29
C GLN A 63 -5.66 8.91 20.97
N ALA A 64 -5.99 8.46 19.76
CA ALA A 64 -7.34 8.06 19.38
C ALA A 64 -7.74 6.66 19.91
N GLY A 65 -6.91 6.01 20.72
CA GLY A 65 -7.16 4.68 21.29
C GLY A 65 -7.05 3.55 20.27
N SER A 66 -6.32 3.77 19.20
CA SER A 66 -6.04 2.77 18.16
C SER A 66 -4.55 2.42 18.16
N GLU A 67 -4.20 1.27 17.61
CA GLU A 67 -2.81 0.84 17.43
C GLU A 67 -2.52 0.65 15.95
N VAL A 68 -1.27 0.93 15.56
CA VAL A 68 -0.79 0.71 14.20
C VAL A 68 0.37 -0.28 14.21
N GLN A 69 0.38 -1.17 13.24
CA GLN A 69 1.51 -2.03 12.92
C GLN A 69 1.95 -1.74 11.49
N VAL A 70 3.24 -1.81 11.26
CA VAL A 70 3.84 -1.53 9.95
C VAL A 70 4.66 -2.72 9.50
N ALA A 71 4.56 -3.04 8.22
CA ALA A 71 5.43 -3.98 7.56
C ALA A 71 6.06 -3.32 6.31
N ARG A 72 7.31 -3.69 6.01
CA ARG A 72 8.00 -3.30 4.79
C ARG A 72 8.01 -4.46 3.80
N ILE A 73 7.81 -4.14 2.54
CA ILE A 73 7.77 -5.11 1.45
C ILE A 73 8.96 -4.82 0.53
N ASP A 74 9.98 -5.66 0.61
CA ASP A 74 11.25 -5.54 -0.11
C ASP A 74 11.17 -6.25 -1.47
N THR A 75 10.45 -5.64 -2.41
CA THR A 75 10.23 -6.19 -3.76
C THR A 75 10.97 -5.40 -4.84
N TRP A 76 11.24 -4.13 -4.60
CA TRP A 76 11.73 -3.19 -5.60
C TRP A 76 12.99 -2.47 -5.13
N ASP A 77 14.09 -2.61 -5.86
CA ASP A 77 15.33 -1.88 -5.59
C ASP A 77 15.11 -0.37 -5.79
N GLY A 78 15.48 0.44 -4.80
CA GLY A 78 15.35 1.91 -4.85
C GLY A 78 13.95 2.47 -4.61
N PHE A 79 13.01 1.62 -4.19
CA PHE A 79 11.67 2.04 -3.79
C PHE A 79 11.30 1.40 -2.45
N TYR A 80 10.54 2.14 -1.67
CA TYR A 80 10.01 1.69 -0.39
C TYR A 80 8.52 1.36 -0.55
N CYS A 81 8.15 0.17 -0.12
CA CYS A 81 6.76 -0.26 -0.08
C CYS A 81 6.43 -0.63 1.36
N PHE A 82 5.42 0.02 1.93
CA PHE A 82 4.93 -0.27 3.28
C PHE A 82 3.48 -0.72 3.22
N ALA A 83 3.15 -1.60 4.17
CA ALA A 83 1.80 -1.93 4.53
C ALA A 83 1.59 -1.51 5.99
N ALA A 84 0.46 -0.89 6.28
CA ALA A 84 0.05 -0.54 7.64
C ALA A 84 -1.25 -1.23 8.00
N GLU A 85 -1.35 -1.68 9.23
CA GLU A 85 -2.56 -2.25 9.79
C GLU A 85 -2.95 -1.49 11.06
N LEU A 86 -4.16 -0.95 11.06
CA LEU A 86 -4.71 -0.18 12.16
C LEU A 86 -5.76 -1.01 12.87
N THR A 87 -5.60 -1.17 14.18
CA THR A 87 -6.51 -1.90 15.04
C THR A 87 -7.11 -0.98 16.10
N SER A 88 -8.31 -1.31 16.57
CA SER A 88 -9.02 -0.52 17.57
C SER A 88 -9.84 -1.43 18.47
N PRO A 89 -9.89 -1.18 19.80
CA PRO A 89 -10.70 -1.97 20.72
C PRO A 89 -12.20 -1.93 20.42
N MET A 90 -12.65 -0.88 19.72
CA MET A 90 -14.06 -0.72 19.36
C MET A 90 -14.48 -1.52 18.13
N LEU A 91 -13.54 -1.98 17.32
CA LEU A 91 -13.80 -2.68 16.08
C LEU A 91 -12.83 -3.87 15.99
N GLU A 92 -13.37 -5.08 16.07
CA GLU A 92 -12.58 -6.33 16.07
C GLU A 92 -11.89 -6.64 14.74
N VAL A 93 -11.85 -5.68 13.81
CA VAL A 93 -11.32 -5.85 12.46
C VAL A 93 -10.18 -4.90 12.24
N PRO A 94 -9.05 -5.39 11.76
CA PRO A 94 -7.96 -4.53 11.32
C PRO A 94 -8.32 -3.83 10.00
N PHE A 95 -7.86 -2.59 9.87
CA PHE A 95 -7.96 -1.79 8.66
C PHE A 95 -6.59 -1.65 8.04
N SER A 96 -6.45 -2.03 6.78
CA SER A 96 -5.17 -2.05 6.11
C SER A 96 -5.06 -0.90 5.13
N GLY A 97 -3.84 -0.42 4.94
CA GLY A 97 -3.44 0.48 3.88
C GLY A 97 -2.06 0.12 3.37
N SER A 98 -1.72 0.58 2.18
CA SER A 98 -0.42 0.38 1.56
C SER A 98 0.10 1.66 0.93
N GLY A 99 1.40 1.73 0.69
CA GLY A 99 2.00 2.86 0.00
C GLY A 99 3.36 2.49 -0.57
N LEU A 100 3.60 2.89 -1.81
CA LEU A 100 4.90 2.77 -2.45
C LEU A 100 5.37 4.13 -2.93
N HIS A 101 6.62 4.42 -2.65
CA HIS A 101 7.28 5.64 -3.12
C HIS A 101 8.81 5.46 -3.10
N HIS A 102 9.55 6.31 -3.82
CA HIS A 102 11.01 6.39 -3.70
C HIS A 102 11.45 7.04 -2.38
N ASP A 103 10.61 7.89 -1.79
CA ASP A 103 10.79 8.45 -0.45
C ASP A 103 10.08 7.57 0.59
N PRO A 104 10.81 7.02 1.59
CA PRO A 104 10.23 6.14 2.59
C PRO A 104 9.18 6.82 3.46
N ASN A 105 9.33 8.12 3.77
CA ASN A 105 8.36 8.86 4.57
C ASN A 105 7.04 9.02 3.83
N VAL A 106 7.09 9.32 2.52
CA VAL A 106 5.89 9.41 1.69
C VAL A 106 5.22 8.03 1.57
N ALA A 107 5.99 6.96 1.34
CA ALA A 107 5.45 5.61 1.25
C ALA A 107 4.75 5.19 2.56
N LEU A 108 5.39 5.43 3.71
CA LEU A 108 4.83 5.12 5.02
C LEU A 108 3.60 5.97 5.34
N SER A 109 3.66 7.27 5.08
CA SER A 109 2.52 8.18 5.29
C SER A 109 1.29 7.73 4.50
N ARG A 110 1.47 7.31 3.24
CA ARG A 110 0.37 6.77 2.41
C ARG A 110 -0.23 5.51 3.03
N ALA A 111 0.61 4.56 3.46
CA ALA A 111 0.14 3.31 4.07
C ALA A 111 -0.69 3.59 5.34
N ILE A 112 -0.21 4.45 6.23
CA ILE A 112 -0.90 4.79 7.49
C ILE A 112 -2.21 5.54 7.21
N THR A 113 -2.18 6.52 6.33
CA THR A 113 -3.37 7.33 6.02
C THR A 113 -4.44 6.52 5.28
N GLU A 114 -4.05 5.59 4.40
CA GLU A 114 -4.98 4.68 3.74
C GLU A 114 -5.63 3.71 4.75
N ALA A 115 -4.89 3.19 5.72
CA ALA A 115 -5.44 2.37 6.79
C ALA A 115 -6.48 3.15 7.63
N ALA A 116 -6.18 4.41 7.98
CA ALA A 116 -7.10 5.29 8.68
C ALA A 116 -8.35 5.62 7.84
N GLN A 117 -8.19 5.84 6.54
CA GLN A 117 -9.27 6.10 5.59
C GLN A 117 -10.16 4.86 5.40
N SER A 118 -9.57 3.67 5.34
CA SER A 118 -10.30 2.40 5.29
C SER A 118 -11.18 2.21 6.53
N ARG A 119 -10.66 2.57 7.72
CA ARG A 119 -11.44 2.56 8.97
C ARG A 119 -12.59 3.56 8.93
N LEU A 120 -12.33 4.80 8.52
CA LEU A 120 -13.36 5.83 8.41
C LEU A 120 -14.48 5.40 7.45
N THR A 121 -14.12 4.83 6.30
CA THR A 121 -15.07 4.32 5.30
C THR A 121 -15.97 3.23 5.87
N ALA A 122 -15.41 2.31 6.65
CA ALA A 122 -16.18 1.24 7.28
C ALA A 122 -17.13 1.78 8.37
N ILE A 123 -16.68 2.74 9.18
CA ILE A 123 -17.51 3.34 10.24
C ILE A 123 -18.66 4.17 9.67
N SER A 124 -18.38 4.94 8.61
CA SER A 124 -19.39 5.82 8.00
C SER A 124 -20.51 5.05 7.29
N GLY A 125 -20.28 3.77 6.94
CA GLY A 125 -21.24 2.99 6.17
C GLY A 125 -21.54 3.57 4.78
N ALA A 126 -20.69 4.49 4.29
CA ALA A 126 -20.94 5.27 3.07
C ALA A 126 -20.70 4.47 1.78
N ARG A 127 -20.21 3.24 1.87
CA ARG A 127 -19.94 2.38 0.71
C ARG A 127 -21.01 1.31 0.59
N GLU A 128 -21.96 1.52 -0.34
CA GLU A 128 -23.01 0.55 -0.67
C GLU A 128 -22.48 -0.71 -1.38
N ASP A 129 -21.26 -0.65 -1.94
CA ASP A 129 -20.58 -1.77 -2.60
C ASP A 129 -19.89 -2.73 -1.62
N LEU A 130 -19.82 -2.41 -0.33
CA LEU A 130 -19.36 -3.33 0.70
C LEU A 130 -20.48 -4.32 1.05
N PRO A 131 -20.28 -5.65 0.79
CA PRO A 131 -21.30 -6.63 1.14
C PRO A 131 -21.61 -6.59 2.63
N SER A 132 -22.91 -6.68 2.97
CA SER A 132 -23.34 -6.77 4.38
C SER A 132 -22.67 -7.91 5.16
N ALA A 133 -22.22 -8.95 4.46
CA ALA A 133 -21.39 -10.02 5.01
C ALA A 133 -20.07 -9.51 5.63
N ILE A 134 -19.52 -8.39 5.18
CA ILE A 134 -18.34 -7.78 5.81
C ILE A 134 -18.70 -7.35 7.23
N TYR A 135 -19.81 -6.64 7.42
CA TYR A 135 -20.28 -6.21 8.73
C TYR A 135 -20.65 -7.40 9.64
N HIS A 136 -21.16 -8.51 9.08
CA HIS A 136 -21.42 -9.75 9.83
C HIS A 136 -20.15 -10.58 10.08
N ARG A 137 -19.13 -10.51 9.22
CA ARG A 137 -17.80 -11.08 9.45
C ARG A 137 -17.06 -10.32 10.55
N PHE A 138 -17.28 -9.03 10.67
CA PHE A 138 -16.74 -8.21 11.75
C PHE A 138 -17.13 -8.74 13.13
N ALA A 139 -18.33 -9.30 13.27
CA ALA A 139 -18.81 -9.89 14.51
C ALA A 139 -18.27 -11.32 14.82
N ARG A 140 -17.52 -11.93 13.90
CA ARG A 140 -17.05 -13.32 14.03
C ARG A 140 -15.54 -13.52 13.87
N VAL A 141 -14.77 -12.48 13.58
CA VAL A 141 -13.32 -12.61 13.44
C VAL A 141 -12.70 -12.77 14.83
N HIS A 142 -12.02 -13.88 14.99
CA HIS A 142 -11.31 -14.23 16.19
C HIS A 142 -10.31 -13.14 16.59
N SER A 143 -10.58 -12.59 17.75
CA SER A 143 -9.70 -11.81 18.63
C SER A 143 -8.60 -10.98 17.94
N TYR A 144 -8.71 -9.69 18.10
CA TYR A 144 -7.67 -8.66 18.06
C TYR A 144 -6.26 -9.20 18.34
N ALA A 145 -6.12 -10.06 19.34
CA ALA A 145 -4.86 -10.70 19.71
C ALA A 145 -4.28 -11.68 18.68
N ALA A 146 -5.05 -12.20 17.73
CA ALA A 146 -4.55 -13.14 16.73
C ALA A 146 -3.90 -12.40 15.53
N VAL A 147 -4.49 -11.30 15.08
CA VAL A 147 -3.95 -10.46 14.00
C VAL A 147 -2.68 -9.77 14.48
N HIS A 148 -2.73 -9.19 15.68
CA HIS A 148 -1.59 -8.55 16.32
C HIS A 148 -0.38 -9.50 16.46
N ARG A 149 -0.61 -10.76 16.80
CA ARG A 149 0.43 -11.80 16.88
C ARG A 149 1.00 -12.19 15.51
N SER A 150 0.24 -12.08 14.43
CA SER A 150 0.72 -12.46 13.09
C SER A 150 1.86 -11.55 12.63
N MET A 151 1.75 -10.25 12.81
CA MET A 151 2.82 -9.31 12.41
C MET A 151 4.02 -9.38 13.36
N GLN A 152 3.78 -9.49 14.68
CA GLN A 152 4.86 -9.64 15.66
C GLN A 152 5.66 -10.95 15.52
N SER A 153 5.15 -11.93 14.79
CA SER A 153 5.88 -13.17 14.51
C SER A 153 6.75 -13.11 13.25
N MET A 154 6.68 -12.00 12.50
CA MET A 154 7.55 -11.80 11.34
C MET A 154 8.94 -11.34 11.79
N PRO A 155 10.01 -11.68 11.02
CA PRO A 155 11.31 -11.10 11.25
C PRO A 155 11.26 -9.59 11.08
N ASP A 156 12.05 -8.88 11.89
CA ASP A 156 12.17 -7.43 11.77
C ASP A 156 12.88 -7.05 10.47
N ALA A 157 12.45 -5.95 9.89
CA ALA A 157 13.13 -5.31 8.77
C ALA A 157 14.48 -4.75 9.21
N GLU A 158 15.45 -4.73 8.31
CA GLU A 158 16.63 -3.89 8.51
C GLU A 158 16.21 -2.41 8.68
N PRO A 159 16.92 -1.64 9.53
CA PRO A 159 16.56 -0.25 9.77
C PRO A 159 16.39 0.55 8.48
N THR A 160 15.32 1.33 8.41
CA THR A 160 15.02 2.15 7.24
C THR A 160 15.87 3.42 7.24
N ALA A 161 16.44 3.76 6.10
CA ALA A 161 17.07 5.05 5.88
C ALA A 161 15.97 6.09 5.60
N TRP A 162 15.49 6.76 6.66
CA TRP A 162 14.35 7.69 6.57
C TRP A 162 14.70 9.02 5.88
N HIS A 163 15.94 9.48 6.01
CA HIS A 163 16.38 10.75 5.45
C HIS A 163 17.31 10.51 4.27
N ILE A 164 16.76 10.63 3.08
CA ILE A 164 17.47 10.45 1.82
C ILE A 164 17.37 11.75 1.04
N ASP A 165 18.51 12.29 0.60
CA ASP A 165 18.52 13.45 -0.28
C ASP A 165 18.13 13.03 -1.70
N TYR A 166 16.94 13.43 -2.12
CA TYR A 166 16.46 13.22 -3.48
C TYR A 166 16.72 14.46 -4.33
N THR A 167 17.53 14.30 -5.35
CA THR A 167 17.82 15.36 -6.36
C THR A 167 17.19 15.05 -7.71
N ASN A 168 16.44 13.93 -7.80
CA ASN A 168 15.94 13.43 -9.07
C ASN A 168 14.80 14.30 -9.61
N SER A 169 14.89 14.64 -10.88
CA SER A 169 13.81 15.23 -11.63
C SER A 169 12.67 14.21 -11.83
N LEU A 170 11.47 14.69 -12.07
CA LEU A 170 10.31 13.83 -12.36
C LEU A 170 10.53 12.89 -13.55
N GLY A 171 11.30 13.33 -14.56
CA GLY A 171 11.69 12.50 -15.70
C GLY A 171 12.62 11.35 -15.32
N GLU A 172 13.56 11.58 -14.41
CA GLU A 172 14.46 10.53 -13.88
C GLU A 172 13.69 9.52 -13.03
N LEU A 173 12.75 9.98 -12.20
CA LEU A 173 11.87 9.10 -11.42
C LEU A 173 11.02 8.21 -12.33
N LEU A 174 10.46 8.79 -13.40
CA LEU A 174 9.71 8.05 -14.40
C LEU A 174 10.56 6.97 -15.06
N ALA A 175 11.76 7.32 -15.52
CA ALA A 175 12.68 6.39 -16.16
C ALA A 175 13.10 5.26 -15.21
N THR A 176 13.38 5.59 -13.95
CA THR A 176 13.75 4.61 -12.91
C THR A 176 12.60 3.63 -12.63
N ALA A 177 11.38 4.12 -12.45
CA ALA A 177 10.21 3.27 -12.20
C ALA A 177 9.89 2.37 -13.41
N ALA A 178 9.91 2.93 -14.63
CA ALA A 178 9.69 2.15 -15.84
C ALA A 178 10.75 1.06 -16.03
N THR A 179 12.03 1.38 -15.74
CA THR A 179 13.14 0.41 -15.80
C THR A 179 12.95 -0.71 -14.77
N ALA A 180 12.56 -0.38 -13.53
CA ALA A 180 12.29 -1.37 -12.49
C ALA A 180 11.15 -2.31 -12.90
N VAL A 181 10.06 -1.77 -13.43
CA VAL A 181 8.93 -2.55 -13.97
C VAL A 181 9.38 -3.45 -15.10
N THR A 182 10.13 -2.92 -16.08
CA THR A 182 10.63 -3.69 -17.22
C THR A 182 11.53 -4.84 -16.78
N LYS A 183 12.46 -4.57 -15.85
CA LYS A 183 13.37 -5.58 -15.29
C LYS A 183 12.60 -6.74 -14.62
N ARG A 184 11.50 -6.43 -13.96
CA ARG A 184 10.69 -7.41 -13.22
C ARG A 184 9.75 -8.20 -14.12
N SER A 185 9.06 -7.52 -15.03
CA SER A 185 8.03 -8.11 -15.89
C SER A 185 8.58 -8.71 -17.19
N GLY A 186 9.79 -8.32 -17.59
CA GLY A 186 10.38 -8.64 -18.90
C GLY A 186 9.77 -7.85 -20.07
N THR A 187 8.88 -6.89 -19.80
CA THR A 187 8.17 -6.12 -20.83
C THR A 187 8.09 -4.65 -20.42
N GLU A 188 8.33 -3.74 -21.36
CA GLU A 188 8.15 -2.32 -21.11
C GLU A 188 6.69 -1.98 -20.77
N PRO A 189 6.44 -1.15 -19.75
CA PRO A 189 5.10 -0.66 -19.46
C PRO A 189 4.61 0.28 -20.57
N LEU A 190 3.32 0.22 -20.86
CA LEU A 190 2.67 1.07 -21.86
C LEU A 190 1.82 2.12 -21.15
N ALA A 191 2.01 3.40 -21.50
CA ALA A 191 1.18 4.48 -21.02
C ALA A 191 0.17 4.89 -22.11
N VAL A 192 -1.11 4.92 -21.74
CA VAL A 192 -2.20 5.40 -22.57
C VAL A 192 -2.70 6.70 -21.97
N VAL A 193 -2.66 7.77 -22.74
CA VAL A 193 -3.22 9.06 -22.35
C VAL A 193 -4.74 9.01 -22.48
N CYS A 194 -5.44 9.33 -21.37
CA CYS A 194 -6.88 9.41 -21.36
C CYS A 194 -7.27 10.88 -21.54
N GLU A 195 -7.44 11.32 -22.77
CA GLU A 195 -7.87 12.69 -23.09
C GLU A 195 -9.39 12.78 -23.10
N PHE A 196 -9.90 13.77 -22.38
CA PHE A 196 -11.29 14.21 -22.46
C PHE A 196 -11.28 15.65 -22.99
N ALA A 197 -12.21 15.99 -23.87
CA ALA A 197 -12.22 17.22 -24.65
C ALA A 197 -12.05 18.54 -23.86
N ASP A 198 -12.35 18.55 -22.56
CA ASP A 198 -12.23 19.73 -21.69
C ASP A 198 -11.45 19.43 -20.40
N ALA A 199 -10.63 18.36 -20.37
CA ALA A 199 -9.91 17.98 -19.15
C ALA A 199 -8.71 18.91 -18.90
N CYS A 200 -8.75 19.64 -17.77
CA CYS A 200 -7.64 20.47 -17.30
C CYS A 200 -6.56 19.66 -16.56
N VAL A 201 -6.80 18.37 -16.29
CA VAL A 201 -5.92 17.50 -15.50
C VAL A 201 -5.48 16.32 -16.36
N PRO A 202 -4.17 16.11 -16.54
CA PRO A 202 -3.65 14.91 -17.21
C PRO A 202 -4.08 13.63 -16.52
N VAL A 203 -4.61 12.68 -17.29
CA VAL A 203 -4.98 11.34 -16.83
C VAL A 203 -4.30 10.31 -17.73
N VAL A 204 -3.67 9.33 -17.13
CA VAL A 204 -3.03 8.22 -17.84
C VAL A 204 -3.45 6.88 -17.30
N LYS A 205 -3.48 5.87 -18.16
CA LYS A 205 -3.57 4.46 -17.80
C LYS A 205 -2.26 3.79 -18.18
N VAL A 206 -1.52 3.28 -17.21
CA VAL A 206 -0.35 2.45 -17.44
C VAL A 206 -0.75 0.98 -17.41
N ILE A 207 -0.22 0.21 -18.33
CA ILE A 207 -0.40 -1.24 -18.45
C ILE A 207 0.98 -1.87 -18.36
N ALA A 208 1.19 -2.74 -17.39
CA ALA A 208 2.43 -3.49 -17.19
C ALA A 208 2.14 -5.00 -17.22
N PRO A 209 2.18 -5.64 -18.41
CA PRO A 209 1.95 -7.08 -18.53
C PRO A 209 2.99 -7.87 -17.72
N GLY A 210 2.57 -8.99 -17.13
CA GLY A 210 3.45 -9.87 -16.35
C GLY A 210 3.60 -9.53 -14.89
N LEU A 211 3.04 -8.40 -14.42
CA LEU A 211 2.93 -8.10 -13.01
C LEU A 211 1.58 -8.57 -12.44
N SER A 212 1.62 -9.05 -11.20
CA SER A 212 0.40 -9.41 -10.46
C SER A 212 -0.24 -8.17 -9.86
N ALA A 213 -1.56 -8.09 -9.92
CA ALA A 213 -2.34 -7.10 -9.19
C ALA A 213 -3.37 -7.86 -8.36
N SER A 214 -3.10 -8.10 -7.08
CA SER A 214 -4.07 -8.64 -6.14
C SER A 214 -4.54 -7.54 -5.20
N ILE A 215 -5.83 -7.55 -4.90
CA ILE A 215 -6.42 -6.65 -3.89
C ILE A 215 -6.36 -7.31 -2.49
N ALA A 216 -5.88 -8.55 -2.38
CA ALA A 216 -5.76 -9.24 -1.10
C ALA A 216 -4.61 -8.67 -0.28
N SER A 217 -4.88 -8.29 0.96
CA SER A 217 -3.81 -7.89 1.90
C SER A 217 -2.90 -9.08 2.19
N PRO A 218 -1.57 -8.97 2.02
CA PRO A 218 -0.62 -10.03 2.33
C PRO A 218 -0.59 -10.36 3.83
N MET A 219 -1.11 -9.47 4.66
CA MET A 219 -1.19 -9.63 6.11
C MET A 219 -2.37 -10.49 6.56
N ARG A 220 -3.25 -10.89 5.65
CA ARG A 220 -4.33 -11.83 5.97
C ARG A 220 -3.81 -13.25 5.89
N THR A 221 -3.56 -13.84 7.04
CA THR A 221 -3.39 -15.30 7.13
C THR A 221 -4.62 -15.98 6.55
N PRO A 222 -4.48 -16.95 5.62
CA PRO A 222 -5.63 -17.72 5.15
C PRO A 222 -6.27 -18.37 6.38
N LEU A 223 -7.56 -18.10 6.59
CA LEU A 223 -8.31 -18.86 7.60
C LEU A 223 -8.24 -20.31 7.18
N GLN A 224 -7.56 -21.15 7.98
CA GLN A 224 -7.66 -22.61 7.84
C GLN A 224 -9.15 -22.93 8.00
N GLU A 225 -9.76 -23.37 6.91
CA GLU A 225 -11.09 -23.97 6.95
C GLU A 225 -10.97 -25.23 7.80
N HIS A 226 -11.36 -25.14 9.06
CA HIS A 226 -11.63 -26.32 9.86
C HIS A 226 -12.92 -26.95 9.31
N GLN A 227 -12.72 -28.07 8.63
CA GLN A 227 -13.77 -29.04 8.28
C GLN A 227 -14.43 -29.59 9.54
#